data_c638a9a75f7e9d801bb0c87cca949897
#
_entry.id   c638a9a75f7e9d801bb0c87cca949897
#
_cell.length_a   1.000
_cell.length_b   1.000
_cell.length_c   1.000
_cell.angle_alpha   90.00
_cell.angle_beta   90.00
_cell.angle_gamma   90.00
#
_symmetry.space_group_name_H-M   'P 1'
#
loop_
_entity.id
_entity.type
_entity.pdbx_description
1 polymer ?
#
loop_
_entity_poly.entity_id
_entity_poly.type
_entity_poly.pdbx_seq_one_letter_code
_entity_poly.pdbx_strand_id
1 'polypeptide(L)'
;MNRFFSIFLFPVLLLGAVTAWANKFNNEALDEEMSRYYLREEIPMPKDVVFEPGSIALLPDQRIAVGTRRGEVWICEGAYGDDLSKVSWTPYFEGLHEPLGMYWQDGALYYTDREQVGRMVDRNGDDRPDWVETISAPWGLTGNYHEYAFGTTPDPQGNVFVTLCLTGSFNAQAQWRGWVMKIAADGTATPY
;
A
#
# COMPACT_ATOMS: atom_id res chain seq x y z
N MET A 1 -50.24 30.14 -41.64
CA MET A 1 -50.22 29.61 -40.26
C MET A 1 -49.31 28.40 -40.26
N ASN A 2 -47.98 28.65 -40.25
CA ASN A 2 -46.93 27.62 -40.36
C ASN A 2 -46.27 27.43 -38.97
N ARG A 3 -46.39 26.24 -38.44
CA ARG A 3 -45.70 25.83 -37.23
C ARG A 3 -44.35 25.19 -37.62
N PHE A 4 -43.27 25.82 -37.22
CA PHE A 4 -41.92 25.21 -37.27
C PHE A 4 -41.74 24.26 -36.11
N PHE A 5 -41.43 23.00 -36.39
CA PHE A 5 -40.91 22.03 -35.45
C PHE A 5 -39.37 22.14 -35.46
N SER A 6 -38.80 22.62 -34.37
CA SER A 6 -37.37 22.59 -34.12
C SER A 6 -37.04 21.29 -33.40
N ILE A 7 -36.37 20.37 -34.08
CA ILE A 7 -35.87 19.14 -33.49
C ILE A 7 -34.51 19.48 -32.88
N PHE A 8 -34.41 19.42 -31.58
CA PHE A 8 -33.14 19.50 -30.85
C PHE A 8 -32.33 18.21 -31.09
N LEU A 9 -31.24 18.34 -31.83
CA LEU A 9 -30.19 17.35 -31.99
C LEU A 9 -29.03 17.72 -31.06
N PHE A 10 -29.06 17.25 -29.83
CA PHE A 10 -27.95 17.11 -28.91
C PHE A 10 -28.29 15.96 -27.97
N PRO A 11 -27.60 14.88 -27.94
CA PRO A 11 -26.30 14.67 -27.31
C PRO A 11 -25.53 13.42 -27.81
N VAL A 12 -24.89 13.47 -28.93
CA VAL A 12 -24.03 12.33 -29.37
C VAL A 12 -22.53 12.63 -29.22
N LEU A 13 -22.17 13.89 -29.01
CA LEU A 13 -20.75 14.29 -28.95
C LEU A 13 -20.06 14.09 -27.59
N LEU A 14 -20.80 13.87 -26.49
CA LEU A 14 -20.21 13.70 -25.17
C LEU A 14 -19.78 12.24 -24.86
N LEU A 15 -20.44 11.24 -25.46
CA LEU A 15 -20.05 9.83 -25.24
C LEU A 15 -18.76 9.46 -25.97
N GLY A 16 -18.46 10.07 -27.12
CA GLY A 16 -17.22 9.80 -27.86
C GLY A 16 -15.96 10.36 -27.19
N ALA A 17 -16.07 11.44 -26.41
CA ALA A 17 -14.95 12.05 -25.72
C ALA A 17 -14.52 11.24 -24.47
N VAL A 18 -15.47 10.65 -23.76
CA VAL A 18 -15.17 9.86 -22.56
C VAL A 18 -14.50 8.52 -22.93
N THR A 19 -14.94 7.89 -24.01
CA THR A 19 -14.31 6.65 -24.51
C THR A 19 -12.91 6.91 -25.09
N ALA A 20 -12.67 8.05 -25.72
CA ALA A 20 -11.34 8.42 -26.22
C ALA A 20 -10.33 8.72 -25.09
N TRP A 21 -10.79 9.22 -23.94
CA TRP A 21 -9.94 9.41 -22.75
C TRP A 21 -9.64 8.09 -22.04
N ALA A 22 -10.60 7.19 -21.92
CA ALA A 22 -10.37 5.87 -21.33
C ALA A 22 -9.38 5.05 -22.16
N ASN A 23 -9.44 5.10 -23.48
CA ASN A 23 -8.47 4.42 -24.37
C ASN A 23 -7.07 5.06 -24.37
N LYS A 24 -6.92 6.29 -23.92
CA LYS A 24 -5.60 6.95 -23.88
C LYS A 24 -4.68 6.36 -22.79
N PHE A 25 -5.24 5.66 -21.81
CA PHE A 25 -4.50 4.96 -20.74
C PHE A 25 -4.44 3.44 -20.95
N ASN A 26 -5.17 2.91 -21.92
CA ASN A 26 -5.08 1.50 -22.29
C ASN A 26 -3.99 1.35 -23.36
N ASN A 27 -2.78 1.06 -22.91
CA ASN A 27 -1.61 1.00 -23.77
C ASN A 27 -1.38 -0.45 -24.21
N GLU A 28 -2.33 -1.01 -24.99
CA GLU A 28 -2.29 -2.40 -25.47
C GLU A 28 -0.96 -2.75 -26.16
N ALA A 29 -0.39 -1.79 -26.91
CA ALA A 29 0.90 -1.99 -27.58
C ALA A 29 2.06 -2.12 -26.57
N LEU A 30 2.00 -1.37 -25.44
CA LEU A 30 2.98 -1.50 -24.38
C LEU A 30 2.81 -2.81 -23.60
N ASP A 31 1.56 -3.23 -23.36
CA ASP A 31 1.26 -4.50 -22.74
C ASP A 31 1.73 -5.68 -23.62
N GLU A 32 1.58 -5.60 -24.93
CA GLU A 32 2.09 -6.58 -25.88
C GLU A 32 3.62 -6.63 -25.90
N GLU A 33 4.30 -5.48 -25.88
CA GLU A 33 5.76 -5.43 -25.81
C GLU A 33 6.28 -5.97 -24.47
N MET A 34 5.66 -5.57 -23.35
CA MET A 34 6.01 -6.03 -22.00
C MET A 34 5.83 -7.54 -21.85
N SER A 35 4.81 -8.13 -22.45
CA SER A 35 4.53 -9.58 -22.39
C SER A 35 5.62 -10.46 -23.00
N ARG A 36 6.54 -9.89 -23.80
CA ARG A 36 7.72 -10.60 -24.34
C ARG A 36 8.81 -10.82 -23.29
N TYR A 37 8.78 -10.04 -22.20
CA TYR A 37 9.82 -10.03 -21.16
C TYR A 37 9.27 -10.42 -19.79
N TYR A 38 7.98 -10.15 -19.53
CA TYR A 38 7.34 -10.34 -18.24
C TYR A 38 6.02 -11.06 -18.41
N LEU A 39 5.82 -12.09 -17.61
CA LEU A 39 4.52 -12.71 -17.42
C LEU A 39 3.81 -11.97 -16.29
N ARG A 40 2.62 -11.40 -16.57
CA ARG A 40 1.74 -10.82 -15.54
C ARG A 40 0.71 -11.86 -15.15
N GLU A 41 0.70 -12.19 -13.88
CA GLU A 41 -0.28 -13.10 -13.30
C GLU A 41 -1.13 -12.37 -12.25
N GLU A 42 -2.40 -12.70 -12.19
CA GLU A 42 -3.33 -12.14 -11.21
C GLU A 42 -3.48 -13.13 -10.06
N ILE A 43 -3.06 -12.71 -8.85
CA ILE A 43 -3.25 -13.49 -7.64
C ILE A 43 -4.72 -13.38 -7.22
N PRO A 44 -5.45 -14.52 -7.08
CA PRO A 44 -6.83 -14.50 -6.60
C PRO A 44 -6.93 -13.82 -5.23
N MET A 45 -7.81 -12.85 -5.11
CA MET A 45 -8.00 -12.08 -3.88
C MET A 45 -8.99 -12.78 -2.93
N PRO A 46 -8.93 -12.49 -1.61
CA PRO A 46 -9.92 -12.98 -0.66
C PRO A 46 -11.33 -12.56 -1.07
N LYS A 47 -12.28 -13.47 -0.96
CA LYS A 47 -13.69 -13.17 -1.24
C LYS A 47 -14.29 -12.35 -0.11
N ASP A 48 -15.21 -11.46 -0.48
CA ASP A 48 -16.00 -10.63 0.45
C ASP A 48 -15.16 -9.68 1.34
N VAL A 49 -13.91 -9.41 0.94
CA VAL A 49 -13.00 -8.47 1.62
C VAL A 49 -12.74 -7.28 0.70
N VAL A 50 -12.88 -6.07 1.25
CA VAL A 50 -12.40 -4.86 0.57
C VAL A 50 -10.89 -4.78 0.78
N PHE A 51 -10.15 -5.26 -0.21
CA PHE A 51 -8.71 -5.38 -0.15
C PHE A 51 -8.04 -4.19 -0.85
N GLU A 52 -7.52 -3.26 -0.06
CA GLU A 52 -6.83 -2.05 -0.54
C GLU A 52 -5.34 -2.13 -0.16
N PRO A 53 -4.48 -2.80 -0.97
CA PRO A 53 -3.07 -2.98 -0.61
C PRO A 53 -2.36 -1.64 -0.45
N GLY A 54 -1.67 -1.45 0.67
CA GLY A 54 -0.85 -0.28 0.97
C GLY A 54 0.64 -0.60 1.08
N SER A 55 0.96 -1.83 1.47
CA SER A 55 2.33 -2.30 1.64
C SER A 55 2.46 -3.80 1.40
N ILE A 56 3.67 -4.22 1.00
CA ILE A 56 3.97 -5.63 0.71
C ILE A 56 5.35 -5.95 1.30
N ALA A 57 5.46 -7.11 1.94
CA ALA A 57 6.72 -7.68 2.39
C ALA A 57 6.85 -9.14 1.96
N LEU A 58 8.05 -9.53 1.53
CA LEU A 58 8.37 -10.92 1.22
C LEU A 58 8.87 -11.62 2.47
N LEU A 59 8.31 -12.77 2.77
CA LEU A 59 8.74 -13.63 3.88
C LEU A 59 9.76 -14.67 3.39
N PRO A 60 10.64 -15.19 4.27
CA PRO A 60 11.70 -16.14 3.87
C PRO A 60 11.19 -17.45 3.24
N ASP A 61 9.96 -17.83 3.54
CA ASP A 61 9.30 -19.06 3.07
C ASP A 61 8.49 -18.87 1.79
N GLN A 62 8.74 -17.78 1.05
CA GLN A 62 8.02 -17.40 -0.17
C GLN A 62 6.55 -16.98 0.05
N ARG A 63 6.13 -16.78 1.29
CA ARG A 63 4.86 -16.12 1.57
C ARG A 63 4.99 -14.61 1.38
N ILE A 64 3.86 -13.95 1.18
CA ILE A 64 3.78 -12.50 1.01
C ILE A 64 2.90 -11.94 2.13
N ALA A 65 3.43 -11.00 2.90
CA ALA A 65 2.61 -10.19 3.81
C ALA A 65 2.10 -8.96 3.06
N VAL A 66 0.82 -8.69 3.15
CA VAL A 66 0.17 -7.52 2.54
C VAL A 66 -0.55 -6.71 3.60
N GLY A 67 -0.13 -5.46 3.78
CA GLY A 67 -0.83 -4.49 4.61
C GLY A 67 -1.89 -3.76 3.83
N THR A 68 -3.08 -3.61 4.39
CA THR A 68 -4.18 -2.88 3.76
C THR A 68 -4.36 -1.50 4.37
N ARG A 69 -4.92 -0.56 3.60
CA ARG A 69 -5.28 0.76 4.10
C ARG A 69 -6.26 0.72 5.28
N ARG A 70 -6.97 -0.39 5.44
CA ARG A 70 -7.91 -0.59 6.54
C ARG A 70 -7.23 -0.99 7.85
N GLY A 71 -5.90 -1.19 7.81
CA GLY A 71 -5.11 -1.52 8.99
C GLY A 71 -4.97 -3.02 9.25
N GLU A 72 -5.32 -3.83 8.28
CA GLU A 72 -5.16 -5.29 8.35
C GLU A 72 -3.83 -5.68 7.72
N VAL A 73 -3.25 -6.76 8.19
CA VAL A 73 -2.15 -7.49 7.54
C VAL A 73 -2.63 -8.89 7.22
N TRP A 74 -2.43 -9.28 5.97
CA TRP A 74 -2.79 -10.60 5.46
C TRP A 74 -1.56 -11.34 4.98
N ILE A 75 -1.52 -12.66 5.18
CA ILE A 75 -0.49 -13.53 4.62
C ILE A 75 -1.08 -14.26 3.41
N CYS A 76 -0.38 -14.15 2.28
CA CYS A 76 -0.66 -14.87 1.05
C CYS A 76 0.31 -16.04 0.91
N GLU A 77 -0.24 -17.22 0.72
CA GLU A 77 0.50 -18.45 0.41
C GLU A 77 0.24 -18.89 -1.01
N GLY A 78 1.25 -19.51 -1.64
CA GLY A 78 1.13 -20.10 -2.97
C GLY A 78 1.22 -19.12 -4.13
N ALA A 79 1.52 -17.84 -3.89
CA ALA A 79 1.64 -16.81 -4.94
C ALA A 79 2.80 -17.07 -5.94
N TYR A 80 3.79 -17.87 -5.55
CA TYR A 80 4.91 -18.28 -6.41
C TYR A 80 4.78 -19.72 -6.95
N GLY A 81 3.61 -20.34 -6.76
CA GLY A 81 3.35 -21.70 -7.28
C GLY A 81 2.91 -21.68 -8.73
N ASP A 82 3.06 -22.83 -9.42
CA ASP A 82 2.61 -22.99 -10.81
C ASP A 82 1.08 -23.00 -10.97
N ASP A 83 0.34 -23.08 -9.87
CA ASP A 83 -1.12 -23.17 -9.84
C ASP A 83 -1.71 -22.15 -8.87
N LEU A 84 -2.02 -20.97 -9.39
CA LEU A 84 -2.59 -19.87 -8.61
C LEU A 84 -3.99 -20.15 -8.05
N SER A 85 -4.67 -21.22 -8.50
CA SER A 85 -5.95 -21.64 -7.88
C SER A 85 -5.78 -22.14 -6.45
N LYS A 86 -4.56 -22.44 -6.03
CA LYS A 86 -4.20 -22.88 -4.68
C LYS A 86 -3.78 -21.74 -3.75
N VAL A 87 -3.77 -20.53 -4.25
CA VAL A 87 -3.48 -19.36 -3.41
C VAL A 87 -4.48 -19.26 -2.28
N SER A 88 -3.95 -19.07 -1.08
CA SER A 88 -4.75 -18.83 0.12
C SER A 88 -4.33 -17.57 0.83
N TRP A 89 -5.27 -16.97 1.57
CA TRP A 89 -5.08 -15.76 2.34
C TRP A 89 -5.52 -15.97 3.78
N THR A 90 -4.67 -15.62 4.72
CA THR A 90 -4.95 -15.71 6.14
C THR A 90 -4.77 -14.35 6.79
N PRO A 91 -5.75 -13.86 7.60
CA PRO A 91 -5.56 -12.67 8.42
C PRO A 91 -4.43 -12.91 9.43
N TYR A 92 -3.45 -12.00 9.45
CA TYR A 92 -2.30 -12.07 10.34
C TYR A 92 -2.44 -11.10 11.52
N PHE A 93 -2.81 -9.86 11.24
CA PHE A 93 -2.99 -8.81 12.24
C PHE A 93 -4.03 -7.78 11.82
N GLU A 94 -4.65 -7.12 12.80
CA GLU A 94 -5.59 -6.01 12.60
C GLU A 94 -5.31 -4.89 13.60
N GLY A 95 -5.59 -3.65 13.22
CA GLY A 95 -5.50 -2.49 14.11
C GLY A 95 -4.36 -1.54 13.84
N LEU A 96 -3.67 -1.68 12.68
CA LEU A 96 -2.74 -0.67 12.21
C LEU A 96 -3.49 0.54 11.61
N HIS A 97 -2.83 1.66 11.52
CA HIS A 97 -3.38 2.87 10.93
C HIS A 97 -2.79 3.16 9.55
N GLU A 98 -3.37 2.55 8.50
CA GLU A 98 -2.93 2.68 7.11
C GLU A 98 -1.43 2.34 6.93
N PRO A 99 -1.02 1.06 7.10
CA PRO A 99 0.38 0.67 6.94
C PRO A 99 0.82 0.80 5.48
N LEU A 100 1.77 1.70 5.22
CA LEU A 100 2.28 2.03 3.90
C LEU A 100 3.76 1.67 3.72
N GLY A 101 4.28 0.81 4.57
CA GLY A 101 5.59 0.22 4.48
C GLY A 101 5.69 -1.01 5.35
N MET A 102 6.26 -2.09 4.82
CA MET A 102 6.55 -3.31 5.58
C MET A 102 7.82 -3.98 5.06
N TYR A 103 8.53 -4.66 5.94
CA TYR A 103 9.61 -5.59 5.61
C TYR A 103 9.75 -6.67 6.66
N TRP A 104 10.30 -7.80 6.26
CA TRP A 104 10.63 -8.89 7.16
C TRP A 104 12.11 -8.90 7.49
N GLN A 105 12.45 -9.00 8.78
CA GLN A 105 13.81 -9.16 9.23
C GLN A 105 13.86 -9.89 10.58
N ASP A 106 14.80 -10.82 10.74
CA ASP A 106 15.12 -11.49 12.00
C ASP A 106 13.91 -12.05 12.77
N GLY A 107 12.97 -12.66 12.05
CA GLY A 107 11.77 -13.26 12.64
C GLY A 107 10.67 -12.29 13.00
N ALA A 108 10.75 -11.05 12.55
CA ALA A 108 9.75 -10.02 12.79
C ALA A 108 9.25 -9.39 11.49
N LEU A 109 7.98 -9.02 11.47
CA LEU A 109 7.42 -8.16 10.44
C LEU A 109 7.40 -6.72 10.94
N TYR A 110 8.25 -5.89 10.32
CA TYR A 110 8.30 -4.46 10.59
C TYR A 110 7.28 -3.73 9.73
N TYR A 111 6.71 -2.65 10.28
CA TYR A 111 5.74 -1.83 9.58
C TYR A 111 5.96 -0.34 9.85
N THR A 112 5.55 0.48 8.89
CA THR A 112 5.32 1.91 9.06
C THR A 112 3.85 2.18 8.83
N ASP A 113 3.18 2.68 9.83
CA ASP A 113 1.85 3.25 9.72
C ASP A 113 1.88 4.78 9.89
N ARG A 114 0.73 5.43 9.96
CA ARG A 114 0.68 6.90 9.95
C ARG A 114 1.43 7.56 11.10
N GLU A 115 1.59 6.87 12.23
CA GLU A 115 2.07 7.43 13.50
C GLU A 115 3.44 6.94 13.89
N GLN A 116 3.86 5.78 13.40
CA GLN A 116 4.99 5.07 13.97
C GLN A 116 5.68 4.12 12.98
N VAL A 117 6.88 3.73 13.36
CA VAL A 117 7.50 2.49 12.95
C VAL A 117 7.37 1.50 14.10
N GLY A 118 6.88 0.32 13.81
CA GLY A 118 6.76 -0.75 14.77
C GLY A 118 7.18 -2.09 14.19
N ARG A 119 7.10 -3.12 15.01
CA ARG A 119 7.27 -4.51 14.57
C ARG A 119 6.31 -5.43 15.29
N MET A 120 6.00 -6.52 14.64
CA MET A 120 5.20 -7.60 15.17
C MET A 120 5.92 -8.93 15.05
N VAL A 121 5.83 -9.76 16.08
CA VAL A 121 6.53 -11.04 16.19
C VAL A 121 5.53 -12.11 16.59
N ASP A 122 5.53 -13.19 15.83
CA ASP A 122 4.90 -14.45 16.19
C ASP A 122 5.94 -15.30 16.95
N ARG A 123 5.78 -15.44 18.26
CA ARG A 123 6.71 -16.16 19.13
C ARG A 123 6.34 -17.62 19.32
N ASN A 124 5.07 -17.93 19.13
CA ASN A 124 4.53 -19.27 19.35
C ASN A 124 4.38 -20.08 18.06
N GLY A 125 4.51 -19.46 16.89
CA GLY A 125 4.50 -20.09 15.57
C GLY A 125 3.10 -20.48 15.09
N ASP A 126 2.06 -19.76 15.53
CA ASP A 126 0.68 -19.99 15.11
C ASP A 126 0.21 -19.13 13.93
N ASP A 127 1.15 -18.43 13.27
CA ASP A 127 0.92 -17.47 12.19
C ASP A 127 0.07 -16.26 12.62
N ARG A 128 0.19 -15.87 13.91
CA ARG A 128 -0.38 -14.63 14.45
C ARG A 128 0.63 -13.96 15.39
N PRO A 129 0.84 -12.65 15.30
CA PRO A 129 1.74 -11.99 16.20
C PRO A 129 1.16 -11.94 17.61
N ASP A 130 1.92 -12.44 18.57
CA ASP A 130 1.62 -12.33 20.00
C ASP A 130 2.41 -11.22 20.69
N TRP A 131 3.27 -10.53 19.93
CA TRP A 131 4.03 -9.38 20.38
C TRP A 131 4.04 -8.29 19.34
N VAL A 132 3.59 -7.10 19.73
CA VAL A 132 3.64 -5.89 18.89
C VAL A 132 4.26 -4.77 19.70
N GLU A 133 5.23 -4.08 19.12
CA GLU A 133 5.87 -2.95 19.79
C GLU A 133 6.11 -1.77 18.84
N THR A 134 6.04 -0.57 19.38
CA THR A 134 6.48 0.65 18.73
C THR A 134 7.99 0.78 18.87
N ILE A 135 8.70 0.96 17.77
CA ILE A 135 10.13 1.23 17.74
C ILE A 135 10.36 2.73 17.84
N SER A 136 9.60 3.51 17.07
CA SER A 136 9.74 4.98 17.03
C SER A 136 8.46 5.63 16.56
N ALA A 137 8.07 6.72 17.20
CA ALA A 137 6.90 7.53 16.85
C ALA A 137 7.22 9.03 17.01
N PRO A 138 8.23 9.57 16.28
CA PRO A 138 8.76 10.92 16.54
C PRO A 138 7.90 12.02 15.93
N TRP A 139 7.04 11.69 14.97
CA TRP A 139 6.11 12.63 14.33
C TRP A 139 4.71 12.42 14.86
N GLY A 140 3.92 13.47 14.90
CA GLY A 140 2.53 13.39 15.35
C GLY A 140 1.54 13.33 14.19
N LEU A 141 0.26 13.22 14.56
CA LEU A 141 -0.90 13.42 13.70
C LEU A 141 -1.75 14.57 14.25
N THR A 142 -2.39 15.30 13.34
CA THR A 142 -3.33 16.38 13.70
C THR A 142 -4.77 16.07 13.25
N GLY A 143 -4.99 14.90 12.67
CA GLY A 143 -6.26 14.52 12.08
C GLY A 143 -6.43 14.96 10.62
N ASN A 144 -5.40 15.54 10.01
CA ASN A 144 -5.40 15.77 8.57
C ASN A 144 -5.21 14.44 7.85
N TYR A 145 -6.15 14.08 7.01
CA TYR A 145 -6.18 12.78 6.37
C TYR A 145 -4.99 12.54 5.40
N HIS A 146 -4.31 13.58 4.92
CA HIS A 146 -3.11 13.46 4.07
C HIS A 146 -1.80 13.25 4.85
N GLU A 147 -1.84 13.13 6.16
CA GLU A 147 -0.64 12.90 6.98
C GLU A 147 -0.19 11.45 6.95
N TYR A 148 0.23 10.98 5.78
CA TYR A 148 0.78 9.64 5.58
C TYR A 148 2.25 9.56 5.94
N ALA A 149 2.70 8.34 6.31
CA ALA A 149 4.09 7.98 6.43
C ALA A 149 4.36 6.77 5.52
N PHE A 150 5.39 6.86 4.70
CA PHE A 150 5.71 5.86 3.68
C PHE A 150 7.10 5.29 3.86
N GLY A 151 7.27 4.10 3.35
CA GLY A 151 8.53 3.43 3.31
C GLY A 151 8.79 2.63 4.56
N THR A 152 9.68 1.74 4.44
CA THR A 152 10.31 1.00 5.53
C THR A 152 11.21 -0.01 4.85
N THR A 153 12.45 0.33 4.66
CA THR A 153 13.48 -0.61 4.21
C THR A 153 14.72 -0.28 5.01
N PRO A 154 15.31 -1.24 5.72
CA PRO A 154 16.51 -0.99 6.47
C PRO A 154 17.72 -0.84 5.55
N ASP A 155 18.64 0.04 5.93
CA ASP A 155 19.98 0.04 5.38
C ASP A 155 20.84 -1.10 5.99
N PRO A 156 22.06 -1.34 5.49
CA PRO A 156 22.93 -2.38 6.04
C PRO A 156 23.33 -2.15 7.53
N GLN A 157 23.10 -0.96 8.07
CA GLN A 157 23.35 -0.62 9.47
C GLN A 157 22.10 -0.78 10.33
N GLY A 158 20.97 -1.18 9.74
CA GLY A 158 19.69 -1.35 10.42
C GLY A 158 18.91 -0.05 10.64
N ASN A 159 19.29 1.05 10.00
CA ASN A 159 18.50 2.27 10.04
C ASN A 159 17.32 2.16 9.06
N VAL A 160 16.19 2.70 9.43
CA VAL A 160 14.98 2.75 8.61
C VAL A 160 14.73 4.19 8.16
N PHE A 161 14.31 4.36 6.91
CA PHE A 161 13.99 5.67 6.36
C PHE A 161 12.50 5.77 6.06
N VAL A 162 11.86 6.78 6.64
CA VAL A 162 10.42 7.04 6.52
C VAL A 162 10.20 8.40 5.89
N THR A 163 9.44 8.44 4.80
CA THR A 163 9.05 9.69 4.14
C THR A 163 7.70 10.15 4.69
N LEU A 164 7.66 11.33 5.26
CA LEU A 164 6.43 11.94 5.78
C LEU A 164 5.79 12.81 4.70
N CYS A 165 4.58 12.46 4.30
CA CYS A 165 3.86 13.20 3.27
C CYS A 165 3.65 14.65 3.67
N LEU A 166 4.00 15.58 2.77
CA LEU A 166 3.54 16.97 2.87
C LEU A 166 2.10 17.03 2.37
N THR A 167 1.20 17.51 3.18
CA THR A 167 -0.22 17.61 2.81
C THR A 167 -0.41 18.55 1.64
N GLY A 168 -1.32 18.25 0.73
CA GLY A 168 -1.62 19.08 -0.44
C GLY A 168 -2.15 20.49 -0.11
N SER A 169 -2.54 20.73 1.14
CA SER A 169 -2.99 22.03 1.63
C SER A 169 -1.88 22.87 2.28
N PHE A 170 -0.67 22.37 2.42
CA PHE A 170 0.46 23.00 3.13
C PHE A 170 0.15 23.42 4.59
N ASN A 171 -0.91 22.87 5.16
CA ASN A 171 -1.44 23.23 6.48
C ASN A 171 -1.19 22.14 7.53
N ALA A 172 -0.27 21.19 7.27
CA ALA A 172 0.06 20.17 8.24
C ALA A 172 0.65 20.83 9.50
N GLN A 173 -0.02 20.63 10.62
CA GLN A 173 0.44 21.07 11.93
C GLN A 173 1.35 20.03 12.59
N ALA A 174 1.33 18.80 12.08
CA ALA A 174 2.18 17.74 12.57
C ALA A 174 3.65 17.99 12.21
N GLN A 175 4.52 17.67 13.14
CA GLN A 175 5.95 17.89 13.01
C GLN A 175 6.55 17.04 11.88
N TRP A 176 7.58 17.53 11.21
CA TRP A 176 8.39 16.85 10.20
C TRP A 176 7.67 16.51 8.89
N ARG A 177 6.48 17.03 8.62
CA ARG A 177 5.81 16.81 7.33
C ARG A 177 6.64 17.37 6.16
N GLY A 178 6.78 16.55 5.11
CA GLY A 178 7.63 16.84 3.96
C GLY A 178 9.11 16.45 4.14
N TRP A 179 9.45 15.83 5.26
CA TRP A 179 10.81 15.35 5.56
C TRP A 179 10.94 13.85 5.39
N VAL A 180 12.18 13.40 5.25
CA VAL A 180 12.58 12.02 5.48
C VAL A 180 13.06 11.90 6.92
N MET A 181 12.57 10.92 7.65
CA MET A 181 13.08 10.60 9.00
C MET A 181 14.00 9.39 8.90
N LYS A 182 15.21 9.51 9.41
CA LYS A 182 16.08 8.37 9.67
C LYS A 182 15.84 7.88 11.08
N ILE A 183 15.53 6.61 11.23
CA ILE A 183 15.30 5.94 12.51
C ILE A 183 16.43 4.93 12.69
N ALA A 184 17.24 5.14 13.70
CA ALA A 184 18.33 4.23 14.05
C ALA A 184 17.79 2.92 14.65
N ALA A 185 18.62 1.88 14.69
CA ALA A 185 18.23 0.58 15.22
C ALA A 185 17.79 0.62 16.70
N ASP A 186 18.22 1.63 17.45
CA ASP A 186 17.80 1.88 18.85
C ASP A 186 16.49 2.70 18.96
N GLY A 187 15.84 3.02 17.84
CA GLY A 187 14.62 3.82 17.77
C GLY A 187 14.83 5.34 17.75
N THR A 188 16.09 5.81 17.87
CA THR A 188 16.38 7.24 17.78
C THR A 188 16.07 7.76 16.38
N ALA A 189 15.22 8.77 16.30
CA ALA A 189 14.79 9.38 15.05
C ALA A 189 15.43 10.75 14.83
N THR A 190 15.89 10.99 13.61
CA THR A 190 16.47 12.27 13.18
C THR A 190 15.94 12.66 11.81
N PRO A 191 15.66 13.95 11.55
CA PRO A 191 15.41 14.42 10.18
C PRO A 191 16.65 14.19 9.31
N TYR A 192 16.41 13.80 8.05
CA TYR A 192 17.44 13.43 7.08
C TYR A 192 17.37 14.29 5.83
#